data_3fe4337bb2f3335564bd46fb5ea1a243
#
_entry.id   3fe4337bb2f3335564bd46fb5ea1a243
#
_cell.length_a   1.000
_cell.length_b   1.000
_cell.length_c   1.000
_cell.angle_alpha   90.00
_cell.angle_beta   90.00
_cell.angle_gamma   90.00
#
_symmetry.space_group_name_H-M   'P 1'
#
loop_
_entity.id
_entity.type
_entity.pdbx_description
1 polymer ?
#
loop_
_entity_poly.entity_id
_entity_poly.type
_entity_poly.pdbx_seq_one_letter_code
_entity_poly.pdbx_strand_id
1 'polypeptide(L)'
;VWAFGLKLSATAGLGQLPLRDWDEGIVARVALERSQQLGSFADLLLPSYWDAPYLNKPPGLHLLIAVFIHPWLQAGLLPPAWAVRFMPALLASAVVPLAAAISRRLRPNQPMAAFCSAAICLTLLPLMRHGRLAMLDGALVSASGLLWWQLLRAKQHPANGGFWAGLGGSGLLLLKAPTLVPVLGAGLLLLARDRVLSKRDWLLLLSALALGLMPGVGWHLWHFWARGDQALWLWAGDGAARVLLQAGEGSNLGWRIPVLEVLEGGWPWLPLWPFAMALAWRPALPN
;
A
#
# COMPACT_ATOMS: atom_id res chain seq x y z
N VAL A 1 -4.83 20.26 -0.75
CA VAL A 1 -5.24 18.85 -0.69
C VAL A 1 -4.35 18.08 0.27
N TRP A 2 -2.99 18.17 0.18
CA TRP A 2 -2.04 17.52 1.09
C TRP A 2 -2.26 17.90 2.56
N ALA A 3 -2.31 19.19 2.84
CA ALA A 3 -2.50 19.70 4.19
C ALA A 3 -3.83 19.25 4.81
N PHE A 4 -4.88 19.14 3.99
CA PHE A 4 -6.19 18.70 4.44
C PHE A 4 -6.22 17.19 4.72
N GLY A 5 -5.65 16.37 3.82
CA GLY A 5 -5.54 14.92 4.03
C GLY A 5 -4.69 14.57 5.26
N LEU A 6 -3.54 15.22 5.44
CA LEU A 6 -2.71 15.08 6.62
C LEU A 6 -3.42 15.52 7.91
N LYS A 7 -4.14 16.66 7.88
CA LYS A 7 -4.86 17.16 9.03
C LYS A 7 -6.01 16.23 9.45
N LEU A 8 -6.74 15.68 8.47
CA LEU A 8 -7.83 14.76 8.73
C LEU A 8 -7.36 13.41 9.28
N SER A 9 -6.27 12.88 8.74
CA SER A 9 -5.75 11.56 9.13
C SER A 9 -4.85 11.62 10.37
N ALA A 10 -4.03 12.64 10.51
CA ALA A 10 -3.03 12.71 11.58
C ALA A 10 -3.54 13.33 12.89
N THR A 11 -4.47 14.30 12.85
CA THR A 11 -4.85 15.04 14.04
C THR A 11 -6.21 14.69 14.65
N ALA A 12 -7.13 14.13 13.85
CA ALA A 12 -8.48 13.86 14.31
C ALA A 12 -8.59 12.54 15.09
N GLY A 13 -8.18 12.54 16.36
CA GLY A 13 -8.49 11.46 17.31
C GLY A 13 -7.70 10.16 17.16
N LEU A 14 -6.46 10.19 16.62
CA LEU A 14 -5.61 9.00 16.52
C LEU A 14 -5.26 8.38 17.90
N GLY A 15 -5.23 9.18 18.93
CA GLY A 15 -4.91 8.76 20.29
C GLY A 15 -6.09 8.59 21.24
N GLN A 16 -7.33 8.86 20.80
CA GLN A 16 -8.51 8.83 21.67
C GLN A 16 -8.94 7.43 22.10
N LEU A 17 -8.66 6.43 21.26
CA LEU A 17 -8.98 5.04 21.54
C LEU A 17 -7.69 4.23 21.72
N PRO A 18 -7.69 3.22 22.61
CA PRO A 18 -6.59 2.27 22.70
C PRO A 18 -6.35 1.57 21.36
N LEU A 19 -5.17 0.96 21.19
CA LEU A 19 -4.88 0.11 20.06
C LEU A 19 -5.84 -1.09 20.09
N ARG A 20 -6.32 -1.52 18.91
CA ARG A 20 -7.17 -2.72 18.79
C ARG A 20 -6.32 -3.96 18.99
N ASP A 21 -6.88 -4.95 19.71
CA ASP A 21 -6.12 -6.09 20.18
C ASP A 21 -5.42 -6.89 19.09
N TRP A 22 -6.11 -7.28 18.02
CA TRP A 22 -5.54 -8.20 17.05
C TRP A 22 -4.66 -7.52 16.01
N ASP A 23 -5.23 -6.67 15.18
CA ASP A 23 -4.51 -6.10 14.04
C ASP A 23 -3.47 -5.04 14.43
N GLU A 24 -3.89 -4.03 15.20
CA GLU A 24 -3.01 -2.94 15.62
C GLU A 24 -2.04 -3.40 16.70
N GLY A 25 -2.47 -4.29 17.60
CA GLY A 25 -1.65 -4.84 18.67
C GLY A 25 -0.45 -5.61 18.14
N ILE A 26 -0.63 -6.45 17.12
CA ILE A 26 0.47 -7.17 16.47
C ILE A 26 1.44 -6.18 15.82
N VAL A 27 0.93 -5.24 15.02
CA VAL A 27 1.78 -4.24 14.33
C VAL A 27 2.56 -3.40 15.34
N ALA A 28 1.91 -2.96 16.42
CA ALA A 28 2.54 -2.19 17.50
C ALA A 28 3.63 -2.97 18.22
N ARG A 29 3.35 -4.25 18.55
CA ARG A 29 4.32 -5.12 19.25
C ARG A 29 5.54 -5.39 18.38
N VAL A 30 5.36 -5.76 17.12
CA VAL A 30 6.46 -5.97 16.17
C VAL A 30 7.29 -4.69 16.00
N ALA A 31 6.66 -3.52 15.90
CA ALA A 31 7.35 -2.25 15.78
C ALA A 31 8.11 -1.89 17.07
N LEU A 32 7.55 -2.19 18.25
CA LEU A 32 8.19 -1.97 19.54
C LEU A 32 9.47 -2.80 19.68
N GLU A 33 9.43 -4.10 19.41
CA GLU A 33 10.59 -4.98 19.44
C GLU A 33 11.68 -4.50 18.45
N ARG A 34 11.26 -4.08 17.25
CA ARG A 34 12.17 -3.48 16.27
C ARG A 34 12.85 -2.22 16.80
N SER A 35 12.09 -1.35 17.44
CA SER A 35 12.62 -0.11 17.96
C SER A 35 13.67 -0.32 19.05
N GLN A 36 13.59 -1.41 19.79
CA GLN A 36 14.59 -1.82 20.78
C GLN A 36 15.88 -2.37 20.14
N GLN A 37 15.82 -2.84 18.90
CA GLN A 37 16.89 -3.51 18.17
C GLN A 37 17.51 -2.66 17.06
N LEU A 38 17.31 -1.35 17.04
CA LEU A 38 17.81 -0.46 15.96
C LEU A 38 19.34 -0.42 15.84
N GLY A 39 20.09 -0.97 16.79
CA GLY A 39 21.55 -1.04 16.75
C GLY A 39 22.12 -2.12 15.83
N SER A 40 21.33 -3.11 15.42
CA SER A 40 21.75 -4.21 14.54
C SER A 40 21.00 -4.17 13.21
N PHE A 41 21.74 -4.10 12.10
CA PHE A 41 21.14 -4.08 10.77
C PHE A 41 20.39 -5.39 10.44
N ALA A 42 20.91 -6.53 10.84
CA ALA A 42 20.25 -7.82 10.63
C ALA A 42 18.95 -7.92 11.41
N ASP A 43 18.99 -7.56 12.70
CA ASP A 43 17.79 -7.57 13.55
C ASP A 43 16.77 -6.52 13.10
N LEU A 44 17.23 -5.41 12.56
CA LEU A 44 16.36 -4.38 12.00
C LEU A 44 15.49 -4.88 10.85
N LEU A 45 16.00 -5.77 10.03
CA LEU A 45 15.33 -6.28 8.85
C LEU A 45 14.60 -7.61 9.07
N LEU A 46 14.90 -8.37 10.13
CA LEU A 46 14.22 -9.63 10.46
C LEU A 46 13.17 -9.42 11.57
N PRO A 47 11.89 -9.24 11.25
CA PRO A 47 10.87 -8.97 12.25
C PRO A 47 10.71 -10.11 13.27
N SER A 48 10.49 -9.75 14.54
CA SER A 48 10.13 -10.64 15.63
C SER A 48 8.77 -10.25 16.24
N TYR A 49 8.13 -11.21 16.86
CA TYR A 49 6.91 -11.05 17.62
C TYR A 49 6.98 -11.97 18.84
N TRP A 50 7.03 -11.38 20.04
CA TRP A 50 7.32 -12.08 21.30
C TRP A 50 8.62 -12.90 21.21
N ASP A 51 9.69 -12.26 20.76
CA ASP A 51 11.03 -12.82 20.57
C ASP A 51 11.12 -14.00 19.58
N ALA A 52 10.02 -14.41 18.98
CA ALA A 52 9.97 -15.40 17.90
C ALA A 52 10.00 -14.74 16.52
N PRO A 53 10.50 -15.42 15.46
CA PRO A 53 10.47 -14.89 14.10
C PRO A 53 9.05 -14.53 13.65
N TYR A 54 8.84 -13.29 13.22
CA TYR A 54 7.56 -12.85 12.66
C TYR A 54 7.55 -13.04 11.15
N LEU A 55 6.78 -14.01 10.68
CA LEU A 55 6.75 -14.44 9.28
C LEU A 55 5.48 -14.03 8.51
N ASN A 56 4.57 -13.29 9.17
CA ASN A 56 3.29 -12.96 8.53
C ASN A 56 3.37 -11.80 7.55
N LYS A 57 4.20 -10.79 7.84
CA LYS A 57 4.33 -9.58 7.01
C LYS A 57 5.80 -9.17 6.88
N PRO A 58 6.18 -8.57 5.74
CA PRO A 58 7.48 -7.92 5.56
C PRO A 58 7.67 -6.73 6.52
N PRO A 59 8.91 -6.24 6.72
CA PRO A 59 9.23 -5.26 7.77
C PRO A 59 8.83 -3.82 7.46
N GLY A 60 8.44 -3.48 6.23
CA GLY A 60 8.38 -2.08 5.76
C GLY A 60 7.59 -1.14 6.67
N LEU A 61 6.33 -1.47 6.99
CA LEU A 61 5.53 -0.62 7.88
C LEU A 61 6.06 -0.65 9.32
N HIS A 62 6.40 -1.84 9.82
CA HIS A 62 6.90 -2.03 11.19
C HIS A 62 8.17 -1.22 11.43
N LEU A 63 9.08 -1.19 10.44
CA LEU A 63 10.31 -0.41 10.50
C LEU A 63 10.04 1.10 10.54
N LEU A 64 9.14 1.60 9.71
CA LEU A 64 8.77 3.02 9.72
C LEU A 64 8.17 3.44 11.06
N ILE A 65 7.30 2.60 11.63
CA ILE A 65 6.75 2.85 12.97
C ILE A 65 7.86 2.77 14.01
N ALA A 66 8.72 1.74 13.98
CA ALA A 66 9.80 1.54 14.92
C ALA A 66 10.74 2.74 15.01
N VAL A 67 11.17 3.27 13.86
CA VAL A 67 12.01 4.48 13.79
C VAL A 67 11.27 5.69 14.38
N PHE A 68 9.99 5.84 14.09
CA PHE A 68 9.21 6.98 14.55
C PHE A 68 8.99 6.94 16.09
N ILE A 69 8.73 5.75 16.67
CA ILE A 69 8.48 5.61 18.10
C ILE A 69 9.77 5.51 18.94
N HIS A 70 10.92 5.35 18.31
CA HIS A 70 12.21 5.17 18.98
C HIS A 70 12.54 6.26 20.05
N PRO A 71 12.28 7.56 19.83
CA PRO A 71 12.56 8.59 20.83
C PRO A 71 11.84 8.38 22.16
N TRP A 72 10.62 7.81 22.15
CA TRP A 72 9.90 7.49 23.39
C TRP A 72 10.63 6.42 24.18
N LEU A 73 11.10 5.37 23.54
CA LEU A 73 11.82 4.28 24.19
C LEU A 73 13.17 4.74 24.71
N GLN A 74 13.88 5.61 23.99
CA GLN A 74 15.11 6.24 24.47
C GLN A 74 14.89 7.07 25.73
N ALA A 75 13.71 7.68 25.86
CA ALA A 75 13.31 8.43 27.06
C ALA A 75 12.75 7.53 28.18
N GLY A 76 12.76 6.20 28.04
CA GLY A 76 12.18 5.25 29.01
C GLY A 76 10.66 5.28 29.07
N LEU A 77 9.99 5.81 28.05
CA LEU A 77 8.54 5.96 27.99
C LEU A 77 7.92 4.98 26.98
N LEU A 78 6.69 4.56 27.25
CA LEU A 78 5.90 3.82 26.27
C LEU A 78 5.33 4.80 25.22
N PRO A 79 5.44 4.47 23.92
CA PRO A 79 4.87 5.31 22.89
C PRO A 79 3.34 5.33 22.98
N PRO A 80 2.71 6.51 22.90
CA PRO A 80 1.25 6.62 22.90
C PRO A 80 0.63 6.04 21.61
N ALA A 81 -0.62 5.61 21.67
CA ALA A 81 -1.33 5.00 20.53
C ALA A 81 -1.28 5.86 19.25
N TRP A 82 -1.35 7.18 19.37
CA TRP A 82 -1.24 8.08 18.22
C TRP A 82 0.12 8.01 17.52
N ALA A 83 1.20 7.78 18.27
CA ALA A 83 2.54 7.68 17.68
C ALA A 83 2.68 6.40 16.83
N VAL A 84 2.10 5.30 17.27
CA VAL A 84 2.06 4.04 16.51
C VAL A 84 1.23 4.21 15.22
N ARG A 85 0.11 4.94 15.28
CA ARG A 85 -0.80 5.18 14.15
C ARG A 85 -0.31 6.25 13.17
N PHE A 86 0.63 7.09 13.57
CA PHE A 86 1.04 8.26 12.78
C PHE A 86 1.59 7.88 11.40
N MET A 87 2.56 6.97 11.34
CA MET A 87 3.17 6.54 10.06
C MET A 87 2.16 5.84 9.13
N PRO A 88 1.36 4.86 9.59
CA PRO A 88 0.26 4.31 8.78
C PRO A 88 -0.70 5.37 8.24
N ALA A 89 -1.15 6.30 9.09
CA ALA A 89 -2.07 7.36 8.70
C ALA A 89 -1.46 8.35 7.69
N LEU A 90 -0.18 8.68 7.86
CA LEU A 90 0.58 9.50 6.91
C LEU A 90 0.66 8.84 5.54
N LEU A 91 1.01 7.55 5.51
CA LEU A 91 1.06 6.77 4.27
C LEU A 91 -0.32 6.65 3.62
N ALA A 92 -1.36 6.35 4.40
CA ALA A 92 -2.73 6.27 3.91
C ALA A 92 -3.21 7.61 3.31
N SER A 93 -2.84 8.74 3.92
CA SER A 93 -3.23 10.07 3.42
C SER A 93 -2.64 10.41 2.05
N ALA A 94 -1.54 9.76 1.67
CA ALA A 94 -0.91 9.96 0.36
C ALA A 94 -1.80 9.49 -0.82
N VAL A 95 -2.79 8.63 -0.58
CA VAL A 95 -3.73 8.21 -1.63
C VAL A 95 -4.50 9.38 -2.22
N VAL A 96 -4.81 10.40 -1.41
CA VAL A 96 -5.59 11.57 -1.83
C VAL A 96 -4.91 12.36 -2.96
N PRO A 97 -3.67 12.87 -2.78
CA PRO A 97 -2.96 13.54 -3.86
C PRO A 97 -2.58 12.59 -5.00
N LEU A 98 -2.35 11.30 -4.75
CA LEU A 98 -2.09 10.31 -5.80
C LEU A 98 -3.31 10.13 -6.70
N ALA A 99 -4.51 10.01 -6.14
CA ALA A 99 -5.75 9.92 -6.91
C ALA A 99 -5.96 11.16 -7.79
N ALA A 100 -5.70 12.37 -7.26
CA ALA A 100 -5.74 13.59 -8.03
C ALA A 100 -4.70 13.61 -9.15
N ALA A 101 -3.46 13.17 -8.87
CA ALA A 101 -2.38 13.13 -9.83
C ALA A 101 -2.63 12.12 -10.97
N ILE A 102 -3.17 10.95 -10.64
CA ILE A 102 -3.60 9.94 -11.62
C ILE A 102 -4.72 10.51 -12.49
N SER A 103 -5.75 11.08 -11.87
CA SER A 103 -6.88 11.68 -12.59
C SER A 103 -6.45 12.79 -13.54
N ARG A 104 -5.53 13.67 -13.13
CA ARG A 104 -4.96 14.72 -14.00
C ARG A 104 -4.19 14.16 -15.20
N ARG A 105 -3.52 13.01 -15.03
CA ARG A 105 -2.82 12.34 -16.15
C ARG A 105 -3.79 11.71 -17.14
N LEU A 106 -4.86 11.12 -16.64
CA LEU A 106 -5.88 10.48 -17.48
C LEU A 106 -6.79 11.49 -18.17
N ARG A 107 -7.04 12.64 -17.53
CA ARG A 107 -7.96 13.70 -18.00
C ARG A 107 -7.34 15.09 -17.84
N PRO A 108 -6.30 15.44 -18.63
CA PRO A 108 -5.54 16.68 -18.46
C PRO A 108 -6.40 17.95 -18.64
N ASN A 109 -7.42 17.87 -19.50
CA ASN A 109 -8.30 19.00 -19.82
C ASN A 109 -9.49 19.14 -18.84
N GLN A 110 -9.57 18.31 -17.79
CA GLN A 110 -10.66 18.31 -16.83
C GLN A 110 -10.13 18.47 -15.38
N PRO A 111 -9.74 19.67 -14.94
CA PRO A 111 -9.17 19.89 -13.63
C PRO A 111 -10.13 19.49 -12.48
N MET A 112 -11.45 19.64 -12.68
CA MET A 112 -12.45 19.21 -11.72
C MET A 112 -12.45 17.69 -11.49
N ALA A 113 -12.07 16.87 -12.48
CA ALA A 113 -11.97 15.44 -12.29
C ALA A 113 -10.90 15.06 -11.24
N ALA A 114 -9.78 15.79 -11.22
CA ALA A 114 -8.74 15.61 -10.20
C ALA A 114 -9.21 16.01 -8.80
N PHE A 115 -9.94 17.12 -8.69
CA PHE A 115 -10.54 17.55 -7.43
C PHE A 115 -11.57 16.53 -6.92
N CYS A 116 -12.49 16.09 -7.78
CA CYS A 116 -13.48 15.07 -7.43
C CYS A 116 -12.84 13.75 -6.99
N SER A 117 -11.78 13.30 -7.69
CA SER A 117 -11.05 12.07 -7.31
C SER A 117 -10.44 12.19 -5.90
N ALA A 118 -9.85 13.34 -5.58
CA ALA A 118 -9.33 13.61 -4.25
C ALA A 118 -10.44 13.64 -3.19
N ALA A 119 -11.57 14.30 -3.48
CA ALA A 119 -12.73 14.41 -2.59
C ALA A 119 -13.36 13.03 -2.32
N ILE A 120 -13.49 12.19 -3.35
CA ILE A 120 -13.95 10.80 -3.22
C ILE A 120 -13.02 10.02 -2.28
N CYS A 121 -11.71 10.08 -2.49
CA CYS A 121 -10.75 9.39 -1.61
C CYS A 121 -10.79 9.90 -0.17
N LEU A 122 -11.01 11.20 0.04
CA LEU A 122 -11.15 11.77 1.39
C LEU A 122 -12.39 11.30 2.13
N THR A 123 -13.44 10.92 1.43
CA THR A 123 -14.76 10.57 1.99
C THR A 123 -15.07 9.07 1.84
N LEU A 124 -14.18 8.31 1.23
CA LEU A 124 -14.36 6.86 1.07
C LEU A 124 -14.22 6.16 2.42
N LEU A 125 -15.28 5.43 2.82
CA LEU A 125 -15.40 4.85 4.15
C LEU A 125 -14.19 4.00 4.59
N PRO A 126 -13.65 3.07 3.78
CA PRO A 126 -12.49 2.29 4.17
C PRO A 126 -11.24 3.13 4.46
N LEU A 127 -10.99 4.16 3.65
CA LEU A 127 -9.86 5.07 3.85
C LEU A 127 -10.03 5.92 5.11
N MET A 128 -11.25 6.34 5.41
CA MET A 128 -11.58 7.06 6.64
C MET A 128 -11.42 6.18 7.87
N ARG A 129 -11.82 4.91 7.80
CA ARG A 129 -11.85 3.97 8.92
C ARG A 129 -10.50 3.28 9.11
N HIS A 130 -10.00 2.57 8.09
CA HIS A 130 -8.77 1.77 8.17
C HIS A 130 -7.50 2.58 7.95
N GLY A 131 -7.55 3.66 7.17
CA GLY A 131 -6.40 4.53 6.94
C GLY A 131 -5.89 5.27 8.19
N ARG A 132 -6.64 5.26 9.30
CA ARG A 132 -6.27 5.86 10.59
C ARG A 132 -5.74 4.85 11.61
N LEU A 133 -5.80 3.58 11.29
CA LEU A 133 -5.36 2.49 12.16
C LEU A 133 -3.89 2.14 11.88
N ALA A 134 -3.23 1.51 12.85
CA ALA A 134 -1.89 0.97 12.67
C ALA A 134 -1.94 -0.33 11.83
N MET A 135 -2.42 -0.21 10.57
CA MET A 135 -2.63 -1.30 9.63
C MET A 135 -1.93 -1.03 8.30
N LEU A 136 -1.69 -2.09 7.54
CA LEU A 136 -0.97 -2.03 6.25
C LEU A 136 -1.81 -1.45 5.10
N ASP A 137 -3.15 -1.54 5.20
CA ASP A 137 -4.07 -1.34 4.07
C ASP A 137 -3.94 0.04 3.42
N GLY A 138 -3.91 1.10 4.22
CA GLY A 138 -3.73 2.47 3.71
C GLY A 138 -2.39 2.68 3.00
N ALA A 139 -1.32 2.08 3.53
CA ALA A 139 0.01 2.13 2.91
C ALA A 139 0.05 1.35 1.60
N LEU A 140 -0.63 0.19 1.52
CA LEU A 140 -0.74 -0.62 0.30
C LEU A 140 -1.46 0.14 -0.81
N VAL A 141 -2.58 0.80 -0.51
CA VAL A 141 -3.32 1.60 -1.49
C VAL A 141 -2.46 2.75 -2.02
N SER A 142 -1.72 3.43 -1.15
CA SER A 142 -0.83 4.53 -1.55
C SER A 142 0.36 4.05 -2.37
N ALA A 143 1.00 2.93 -2.00
CA ALA A 143 2.08 2.35 -2.79
C ALA A 143 1.60 1.89 -4.17
N SER A 144 0.40 1.29 -4.25
CA SER A 144 -0.25 0.94 -5.52
C SER A 144 -0.53 2.16 -6.39
N GLY A 145 -1.07 3.23 -5.78
CA GLY A 145 -1.32 4.50 -6.44
C GLY A 145 -0.04 5.15 -6.96
N LEU A 146 1.05 5.11 -6.18
CA LEU A 146 2.36 5.62 -6.60
C LEU A 146 2.88 4.84 -7.82
N LEU A 147 2.84 3.51 -7.77
CA LEU A 147 3.25 2.64 -8.87
C LEU A 147 2.46 2.98 -10.14
N TRP A 148 1.14 3.05 -10.09
CA TRP A 148 0.31 3.36 -11.26
C TRP A 148 0.52 4.78 -11.77
N TRP A 149 0.66 5.76 -10.88
CA TRP A 149 0.98 7.13 -11.30
C TRP A 149 2.29 7.21 -12.06
N GLN A 150 3.31 6.48 -11.62
CA GLN A 150 4.62 6.44 -12.28
C GLN A 150 4.58 5.67 -13.61
N LEU A 151 3.81 4.57 -13.70
CA LEU A 151 3.58 3.89 -14.99
C LEU A 151 2.88 4.81 -16.00
N LEU A 152 1.93 5.65 -15.57
CA LEU A 152 1.34 6.67 -16.46
C LEU A 152 2.37 7.71 -16.89
N ARG A 153 3.33 8.09 -16.03
CA ARG A 153 4.44 8.98 -16.40
C ARG A 153 5.41 8.31 -17.38
N ALA A 154 5.55 7.02 -17.32
CA ALA A 154 6.44 6.27 -18.22
C ALA A 154 6.05 6.40 -19.70
N LYS A 155 4.81 6.76 -20.03
CA LYS A 155 4.40 7.08 -21.39
C LYS A 155 5.22 8.23 -22.01
N GLN A 156 5.73 9.16 -21.20
CA GLN A 156 6.54 10.30 -21.64
C GLN A 156 8.02 10.14 -21.28
N HIS A 157 8.30 9.48 -20.15
CA HIS A 157 9.64 9.29 -19.59
C HIS A 157 9.83 7.85 -19.14
N PRO A 158 10.06 6.89 -20.06
CA PRO A 158 10.05 5.44 -19.78
C PRO A 158 11.00 5.03 -18.64
N ALA A 159 12.26 5.45 -18.70
CA ALA A 159 13.25 5.10 -17.67
C ALA A 159 12.91 5.69 -16.30
N ASN A 160 12.59 6.99 -16.24
CA ASN A 160 12.26 7.66 -14.97
C ASN A 160 10.97 7.09 -14.36
N GLY A 161 9.91 6.97 -15.18
CA GLY A 161 8.64 6.38 -14.74
C GLY A 161 8.80 4.93 -14.31
N GLY A 162 9.60 4.13 -15.03
CA GLY A 162 9.92 2.75 -14.67
C GLY A 162 10.63 2.63 -13.33
N PHE A 163 11.68 3.42 -13.10
CA PHE A 163 12.42 3.40 -11.84
C PHE A 163 11.54 3.72 -10.62
N TRP A 164 10.78 4.81 -10.69
CA TRP A 164 9.90 5.19 -9.58
C TRP A 164 8.70 4.26 -9.42
N ALA A 165 8.19 3.65 -10.51
CA ALA A 165 7.20 2.58 -10.42
C ALA A 165 7.78 1.35 -9.72
N GLY A 166 9.05 1.00 -10.02
CA GLY A 166 9.77 -0.05 -9.34
C GLY A 166 9.95 0.22 -7.85
N LEU A 167 10.29 1.44 -7.44
CA LEU A 167 10.35 1.82 -6.02
C LEU A 167 8.98 1.71 -5.34
N GLY A 168 7.89 2.12 -6.01
CA GLY A 168 6.53 1.87 -5.53
C GLY A 168 6.24 0.37 -5.36
N GLY A 169 6.70 -0.45 -6.32
CA GLY A 169 6.64 -1.91 -6.24
C GLY A 169 7.48 -2.49 -5.11
N SER A 170 8.68 -1.95 -4.84
CA SER A 170 9.47 -2.29 -3.65
C SER A 170 8.71 -2.00 -2.37
N GLY A 171 7.99 -0.88 -2.31
CA GLY A 171 7.10 -0.57 -1.20
C GLY A 171 6.04 -1.67 -1.00
N LEU A 172 5.41 -2.13 -2.08
CA LEU A 172 4.44 -3.24 -2.01
C LEU A 172 5.08 -4.54 -1.52
N LEU A 173 6.27 -4.88 -2.05
CA LEU A 173 7.04 -6.05 -1.59
C LEU A 173 7.34 -5.99 -0.09
N LEU A 174 7.74 -4.82 0.41
CA LEU A 174 8.09 -4.61 1.82
C LEU A 174 6.86 -4.44 2.74
N LEU A 175 5.66 -4.25 2.20
CA LEU A 175 4.40 -4.20 2.95
C LEU A 175 3.66 -5.54 2.92
N LYS A 176 3.37 -6.06 1.72
CA LYS A 176 2.65 -7.32 1.49
C LYS A 176 2.97 -7.86 0.11
N ALA A 177 3.98 -8.73 0.02
CA ALA A 177 4.59 -9.18 -1.23
C ALA A 177 3.61 -9.66 -2.32
N PRO A 178 2.60 -10.52 -2.04
CA PRO A 178 1.68 -11.00 -3.08
C PRO A 178 0.90 -9.91 -3.79
N THR A 179 0.73 -8.73 -3.19
CA THR A 179 -0.03 -7.62 -3.79
C THR A 179 0.68 -6.98 -4.99
N LEU A 180 2.00 -7.12 -5.08
CA LEU A 180 2.76 -6.60 -6.23
C LEU A 180 2.28 -7.22 -7.54
N VAL A 181 2.02 -8.53 -7.56
CA VAL A 181 1.70 -9.27 -8.79
C VAL A 181 0.45 -8.72 -9.49
N PRO A 182 -0.73 -8.64 -8.86
CA PRO A 182 -1.92 -8.09 -9.51
C PRO A 182 -1.81 -6.59 -9.80
N VAL A 183 -1.20 -5.81 -8.90
CA VAL A 183 -1.09 -4.35 -9.08
C VAL A 183 -0.17 -3.99 -10.24
N LEU A 184 1.02 -4.58 -10.30
CA LEU A 184 2.00 -4.35 -11.37
C LEU A 184 1.50 -4.96 -12.68
N GLY A 185 0.97 -6.19 -12.64
CA GLY A 185 0.43 -6.89 -13.81
C GLY A 185 -0.69 -6.08 -14.47
N ALA A 186 -1.67 -5.62 -13.70
CA ALA A 186 -2.75 -4.78 -14.23
C ALA A 186 -2.21 -3.47 -14.85
N GLY A 187 -1.28 -2.80 -14.17
CA GLY A 187 -0.68 -1.57 -14.66
C GLY A 187 0.08 -1.75 -15.97
N LEU A 188 0.89 -2.80 -16.10
CA LEU A 188 1.64 -3.12 -17.33
C LEU A 188 0.71 -3.56 -18.47
N LEU A 189 -0.33 -4.34 -18.18
CA LEU A 189 -1.34 -4.73 -19.18
C LEU A 189 -2.09 -3.52 -19.75
N LEU A 190 -2.52 -2.60 -18.89
CA LEU A 190 -3.18 -1.35 -19.32
C LEU A 190 -2.23 -0.50 -20.16
N LEU A 191 -0.97 -0.39 -19.76
CA LEU A 191 0.05 0.36 -20.51
C LEU A 191 0.33 -0.29 -21.89
N ALA A 192 0.38 -1.62 -21.94
CA ALA A 192 0.55 -2.37 -23.20
C ALA A 192 -0.66 -2.20 -24.15
N ARG A 193 -1.88 -2.19 -23.58
CA ARG A 193 -3.11 -1.96 -24.35
C ARG A 193 -3.11 -0.61 -25.05
N ASP A 194 -2.55 0.41 -24.43
CA ASP A 194 -2.50 1.77 -25.00
C ASP A 194 -1.59 1.88 -26.23
N ARG A 195 -0.66 0.92 -26.46
CA ARG A 195 0.26 0.84 -27.60
C ARG A 195 1.08 2.11 -27.87
N VAL A 196 1.33 2.92 -26.85
CA VAL A 196 2.05 4.21 -26.99
C VAL A 196 3.57 4.02 -26.96
N LEU A 197 4.06 2.96 -26.31
CA LEU A 197 5.49 2.72 -26.12
C LEU A 197 6.10 1.92 -27.27
N SER A 198 7.23 2.39 -27.78
CA SER A 198 8.08 1.63 -28.72
C SER A 198 8.79 0.46 -28.01
N LYS A 199 9.38 -0.46 -28.78
CA LYS A 199 10.18 -1.57 -28.21
C LYS A 199 11.34 -1.04 -27.34
N ARG A 200 11.99 0.06 -27.73
CA ARG A 200 13.05 0.72 -26.98
C ARG A 200 12.53 1.28 -25.66
N ASP A 201 11.36 1.93 -25.69
CA ASP A 201 10.74 2.50 -24.48
C ASP A 201 10.35 1.40 -23.50
N TRP A 202 9.83 0.28 -23.99
CA TRP A 202 9.58 -0.89 -23.15
C TRP A 202 10.83 -1.43 -22.49
N LEU A 203 11.93 -1.54 -23.24
CA LEU A 203 13.22 -1.99 -22.67
C LEU A 203 13.69 -1.03 -21.56
N LEU A 204 13.66 0.28 -21.82
CA LEU A 204 14.03 1.31 -20.84
C LEU A 204 13.14 1.27 -19.61
N LEU A 205 11.83 1.11 -19.80
CA LEU A 205 10.87 1.02 -18.71
C LEU A 205 11.13 -0.21 -17.84
N LEU A 206 11.22 -1.39 -18.47
CA LEU A 206 11.36 -2.65 -17.73
C LEU A 206 12.71 -2.78 -17.03
N SER A 207 13.80 -2.32 -17.65
CA SER A 207 15.11 -2.30 -17.00
C SER A 207 15.16 -1.35 -15.81
N ALA A 208 14.59 -0.15 -15.95
CA ALA A 208 14.50 0.80 -14.86
C ALA A 208 13.54 0.35 -13.75
N LEU A 209 12.42 -0.29 -14.12
CA LEU A 209 11.49 -0.91 -13.18
C LEU A 209 12.19 -2.00 -12.35
N ALA A 210 12.95 -2.89 -13.02
CA ALA A 210 13.71 -3.92 -12.33
C ALA A 210 14.72 -3.31 -11.34
N LEU A 211 15.43 -2.24 -11.73
CA LEU A 211 16.33 -1.52 -10.85
C LEU A 211 15.60 -0.92 -9.64
N GLY A 212 14.43 -0.31 -9.85
CA GLY A 212 13.61 0.23 -8.77
C GLY A 212 13.03 -0.84 -7.83
N LEU A 213 12.82 -2.07 -8.32
CA LEU A 213 12.37 -3.20 -7.51
C LEU A 213 13.48 -3.82 -6.63
N MET A 214 14.75 -3.52 -6.93
CA MET A 214 15.89 -4.15 -6.24
C MET A 214 15.86 -4.08 -4.71
N PRO A 215 15.48 -2.96 -4.06
CA PRO A 215 15.42 -2.92 -2.60
C PRO A 215 14.43 -3.95 -2.02
N GLY A 216 13.24 -4.05 -2.60
CA GLY A 216 12.22 -5.02 -2.14
C GLY A 216 12.62 -6.46 -2.46
N VAL A 217 13.05 -6.73 -3.69
CA VAL A 217 13.54 -8.07 -4.11
C VAL A 217 14.76 -8.48 -3.29
N GLY A 218 15.72 -7.57 -3.12
CA GLY A 218 16.92 -7.82 -2.34
C GLY A 218 16.62 -8.21 -0.90
N TRP A 219 15.64 -7.53 -0.26
CA TRP A 219 15.19 -7.92 1.07
C TRP A 219 14.59 -9.33 1.08
N HIS A 220 13.75 -9.70 0.12
CA HIS A 220 13.14 -11.03 0.06
C HIS A 220 14.18 -12.12 -0.18
N LEU A 221 15.17 -11.89 -1.05
CA LEU A 221 16.27 -12.83 -1.28
C LEU A 221 17.11 -13.00 -0.02
N TRP A 222 17.45 -11.90 0.64
CA TRP A 222 18.20 -11.94 1.90
C TRP A 222 17.39 -12.62 3.01
N HIS A 223 16.09 -12.35 3.13
CA HIS A 223 15.19 -13.00 4.09
C HIS A 223 15.11 -14.51 3.83
N PHE A 224 15.02 -14.92 2.56
CA PHE A 224 15.05 -16.33 2.20
C PHE A 224 16.39 -16.98 2.58
N TRP A 225 17.49 -16.30 2.32
CA TRP A 225 18.83 -16.79 2.73
C TRP A 225 18.93 -16.93 4.26
N ALA A 226 18.39 -15.99 5.02
CA ALA A 226 18.48 -15.98 6.48
C ALA A 226 17.50 -16.95 7.19
N ARG A 227 16.33 -17.23 6.58
CA ARG A 227 15.23 -18.01 7.20
C ARG A 227 14.89 -19.30 6.44
N GLY A 228 15.52 -19.57 5.30
CA GLY A 228 15.24 -20.74 4.48
C GLY A 228 13.77 -20.79 4.02
N ASP A 229 13.21 -21.99 3.98
CA ASP A 229 11.83 -22.24 3.51
C ASP A 229 10.75 -21.50 4.31
N GLN A 230 11.03 -21.13 5.54
CA GLN A 230 10.11 -20.33 6.36
C GLN A 230 9.78 -18.97 5.73
N ALA A 231 10.72 -18.41 4.94
CA ALA A 231 10.50 -17.16 4.24
C ALA A 231 9.38 -17.24 3.20
N LEU A 232 9.06 -18.42 2.69
CA LEU A 232 7.98 -18.64 1.71
C LEU A 232 6.61 -18.39 2.32
N TRP A 233 6.49 -18.42 3.65
CA TRP A 233 5.23 -18.15 4.35
C TRP A 233 4.69 -16.76 4.04
N LEU A 234 5.55 -15.75 3.83
CA LEU A 234 5.17 -14.40 3.40
C LEU A 234 4.40 -14.37 2.07
N TRP A 235 4.62 -15.36 1.21
CA TRP A 235 3.98 -15.48 -0.10
C TRP A 235 2.79 -16.43 -0.07
N ALA A 236 2.90 -17.53 0.65
CA ALA A 236 1.91 -18.62 0.65
C ALA A 236 0.91 -18.51 1.80
N GLY A 237 1.35 -18.17 3.01
CA GLY A 237 0.55 -18.29 4.22
C GLY A 237 -0.65 -17.35 4.29
N ASP A 238 -0.48 -16.09 3.88
CA ASP A 238 -1.53 -15.07 4.07
C ASP A 238 -2.40 -14.85 2.81
N GLY A 239 -1.93 -15.25 1.64
CA GLY A 239 -2.67 -15.06 0.38
C GLY A 239 -3.17 -16.37 -0.21
N ALA A 240 -2.25 -17.24 -0.62
CA ALA A 240 -2.59 -18.48 -1.31
C ALA A 240 -3.29 -19.48 -0.38
N ALA A 241 -2.87 -19.60 0.88
CA ALA A 241 -3.51 -20.52 1.83
C ALA A 241 -4.96 -20.14 2.13
N ARG A 242 -5.27 -18.84 2.27
CA ARG A 242 -6.65 -18.38 2.47
C ARG A 242 -7.54 -18.63 1.26
N VAL A 243 -7.00 -18.42 0.06
CA VAL A 243 -7.77 -18.57 -1.19
C VAL A 243 -7.88 -20.03 -1.62
N LEU A 244 -6.78 -20.79 -1.56
CA LEU A 244 -6.72 -22.15 -2.09
C LEU A 244 -7.11 -23.21 -1.07
N LEU A 245 -6.75 -23.01 0.22
CA LEU A 245 -6.97 -24.00 1.25
C LEU A 245 -8.17 -23.66 2.15
N GLN A 246 -8.84 -22.53 1.92
CA GLN A 246 -9.89 -22.00 2.81
C GLN A 246 -9.45 -21.93 4.28
N ALA A 247 -8.14 -21.96 4.52
CA ALA A 247 -7.53 -21.92 5.82
C ALA A 247 -7.44 -20.48 6.30
N GLY A 248 -8.39 -20.02 7.07
CA GLY A 248 -8.40 -18.69 7.67
C GLY A 248 -9.42 -18.61 8.78
N GLU A 249 -9.07 -17.92 9.85
CA GLU A 249 -10.01 -17.59 10.91
C GLU A 249 -11.18 -16.78 10.35
N GLY A 250 -12.38 -17.27 10.56
CA GLY A 250 -13.62 -16.55 10.40
C GLY A 250 -14.25 -16.66 9.02
N SER A 251 -15.45 -16.83 8.99
CA SER A 251 -16.53 -16.85 8.02
C SER A 251 -16.41 -17.88 6.88
N ASN A 252 -17.36 -18.76 6.86
CA ASN A 252 -17.69 -19.68 5.73
C ASN A 252 -18.15 -18.93 4.46
N LEU A 253 -17.90 -17.62 4.36
CA LEU A 253 -18.35 -16.79 3.24
C LEU A 253 -17.42 -16.83 2.02
N GLY A 254 -16.16 -17.30 2.16
CA GLY A 254 -15.22 -17.52 1.07
C GLY A 254 -15.10 -16.31 0.12
N TRP A 255 -15.34 -16.53 -1.17
CA TRP A 255 -15.28 -15.50 -2.21
C TRP A 255 -16.27 -14.33 -2.04
N ARG A 256 -17.32 -14.50 -1.23
CA ARG A 256 -18.32 -13.45 -0.96
C ARG A 256 -17.75 -12.31 -0.14
N ILE A 257 -16.74 -12.57 0.70
CA ILE A 257 -16.11 -11.53 1.54
C ILE A 257 -15.55 -10.38 0.70
N PRO A 258 -14.67 -10.61 -0.31
CA PRO A 258 -14.17 -9.53 -1.14
C PRO A 258 -15.29 -8.72 -1.83
N VAL A 259 -16.39 -9.38 -2.22
CA VAL A 259 -17.53 -8.70 -2.84
C VAL A 259 -18.25 -7.80 -1.84
N LEU A 260 -18.50 -8.31 -0.63
CA LEU A 260 -19.14 -7.53 0.44
C LEU A 260 -18.25 -6.36 0.88
N GLU A 261 -16.94 -6.57 1.00
CA GLU A 261 -15.98 -5.52 1.31
C GLU A 261 -15.94 -4.42 0.24
N VAL A 262 -16.03 -4.78 -1.05
CA VAL A 262 -16.13 -3.79 -2.15
C VAL A 262 -17.45 -3.02 -2.05
N LEU A 263 -18.56 -3.69 -1.75
CA LEU A 263 -19.86 -3.03 -1.60
C LEU A 263 -19.89 -2.10 -0.38
N GLU A 264 -19.41 -2.56 0.77
CA GLU A 264 -19.26 -1.71 1.97
C GLU A 264 -18.24 -0.59 1.71
N GLY A 265 -17.13 -0.94 1.12
CA GLY A 265 -16.03 -0.02 0.84
C GLY A 265 -16.34 1.07 -0.17
N GLY A 266 -17.31 0.85 -1.04
CA GLY A 266 -17.73 1.84 -2.04
C GLY A 266 -18.54 3.01 -1.46
N TRP A 267 -18.99 2.95 -0.22
CA TRP A 267 -19.77 4.02 0.40
C TRP A 267 -18.95 5.29 0.71
N PRO A 268 -19.56 6.49 0.53
CA PRO A 268 -20.95 6.75 0.07
C PRO A 268 -21.12 6.78 -1.46
N TRP A 269 -20.08 6.48 -2.23
CA TRP A 269 -20.01 6.65 -3.68
C TRP A 269 -20.53 5.44 -4.49
N LEU A 270 -20.78 4.30 -3.83
CA LEU A 270 -21.25 3.07 -4.48
C LEU A 270 -22.47 3.28 -5.38
N PRO A 271 -23.52 4.06 -5.02
CA PRO A 271 -24.68 4.27 -5.88
C PRO A 271 -24.36 4.93 -7.23
N LEU A 272 -23.22 5.63 -7.33
CA LEU A 272 -22.78 6.30 -8.56
C LEU A 272 -21.98 5.39 -9.49
N TRP A 273 -21.50 4.23 -9.02
CA TRP A 273 -20.69 3.32 -9.82
C TRP A 273 -21.34 2.84 -11.11
N PRO A 274 -22.64 2.42 -11.15
CA PRO A 274 -23.28 2.00 -12.39
C PRO A 274 -23.29 3.11 -13.44
N PHE A 275 -23.57 4.35 -13.02
CA PHE A 275 -23.55 5.51 -13.89
C PHE A 275 -22.14 5.83 -14.41
N ALA A 276 -21.14 5.77 -13.53
CA ALA A 276 -19.74 5.99 -13.90
C ALA A 276 -19.26 4.93 -14.90
N MET A 277 -19.61 3.67 -14.69
CA MET A 277 -19.28 2.57 -15.60
C MET A 277 -19.98 2.76 -16.95
N ALA A 278 -21.26 3.07 -16.96
CA ALA A 278 -22.01 3.33 -18.20
C ALA A 278 -21.42 4.52 -18.99
N LEU A 279 -20.99 5.58 -18.30
CA LEU A 279 -20.33 6.72 -18.93
C LEU A 279 -18.94 6.37 -19.49
N ALA A 280 -18.18 5.52 -18.77
CA ALA A 280 -16.86 5.07 -19.21
C ALA A 280 -16.90 4.17 -20.46
N TRP A 281 -18.01 3.46 -20.67
CA TRP A 281 -18.23 2.59 -21.84
C TRP A 281 -18.81 3.32 -23.07
N ARG A 282 -19.25 4.55 -22.92
CA ARG A 282 -19.68 5.33 -24.08
C ARG A 282 -18.48 5.60 -24.98
N PRO A 283 -18.58 5.33 -26.29
CA PRO A 283 -17.54 5.74 -27.23
C PRO A 283 -17.38 7.28 -27.12
N ALA A 284 -16.12 7.74 -27.12
CA ALA A 284 -15.88 9.18 -27.19
C ALA A 284 -16.60 9.73 -28.43
N LEU A 285 -17.50 10.69 -28.20
CA LEU A 285 -18.12 11.40 -29.34
C LEU A 285 -16.98 12.00 -30.17
N PRO A 286 -16.97 11.79 -31.48
CA PRO A 286 -16.00 12.45 -32.34
C PRO A 286 -16.16 13.98 -32.17
N ASN A 287 -15.04 14.64 -31.88
CA ASN A 287 -14.97 16.13 -31.88
C ASN A 287 -15.19 16.68 -33.28
#